data_bc2b20020a5d830be59cc52ecb525f16
#
_entry.id   bc2b20020a5d830be59cc52ecb525f16
#
_cell.length_a   1.000
_cell.length_b   1.000
_cell.length_c   1.000
_cell.angle_alpha   90.00
_cell.angle_beta   90.00
_cell.angle_gamma   90.00
#
_symmetry.space_group_name_H-M   'P 1'
#
loop_
_entity.id
_entity.type
_entity.pdbx_description
1 polymer ?
#
loop_
_entity_poly.entity_id
_entity_poly.type
_entity_poly.pdbx_seq_one_letter_code
_entity_poly.pdbx_strand_id
1 'polypeptide(L)'
;AQGQEEVKFAAPFAQTPGVFASVATENDPQPVNLRVSDCTNAGFQTAMQSEEASTPGHGVERLNWVAIQSGGGTTSDGSTIRVFESSVNSTLTPVPLGEGLRGRFPTVLGQVVSVVGGDPVELRFRDLRADSIGLVVEEEQSRDPEVGHAFEKVSVFLAD
;
A
#
# COMPACT_ATOMS: atom_id res chain seq x y z
N ALA A 1 2.04 -9.08 -14.27
CA ALA A 1 1.29 -7.82 -14.22
C ALA A 1 1.01 -7.35 -15.66
N GLN A 2 -0.18 -6.85 -15.93
CA GLN A 2 -0.54 -6.31 -17.26
C GLN A 2 -0.45 -4.80 -17.25
N GLY A 3 0.09 -4.24 -18.36
CA GLY A 3 0.01 -2.82 -18.65
C GLY A 3 0.62 -1.96 -17.54
N GLN A 4 1.93 -1.96 -17.44
CA GLN A 4 2.61 -1.05 -16.51
C GLN A 4 2.41 0.39 -17.00
N GLU A 5 1.83 1.24 -16.17
CA GLU A 5 1.57 2.66 -16.46
C GLU A 5 2.36 3.54 -15.50
N GLU A 6 2.96 4.60 -16.05
CA GLU A 6 3.67 5.60 -15.27
C GLU A 6 2.73 6.75 -14.90
N VAL A 7 2.65 7.05 -13.60
CA VAL A 7 1.95 8.24 -13.07
C VAL A 7 2.99 9.28 -12.67
N LYS A 8 2.92 10.47 -13.27
CA LYS A 8 3.77 11.61 -12.94
C LYS A 8 3.04 12.62 -12.08
N PHE A 9 3.67 13.08 -11.03
CA PHE A 9 3.13 14.17 -10.21
C PHE A 9 3.24 15.50 -10.96
N ALA A 10 2.27 16.39 -10.75
CA ALA A 10 2.28 17.73 -11.36
C ALA A 10 3.49 18.56 -10.93
N ALA A 11 4.00 18.33 -9.73
CA ALA A 11 5.25 18.86 -9.21
C ALA A 11 5.90 17.81 -8.30
N PRO A 12 7.24 17.74 -8.22
CA PRO A 12 7.90 16.78 -7.38
C PRO A 12 7.71 17.12 -5.89
N PHE A 13 7.57 16.08 -5.07
CA PHE A 13 7.62 16.18 -3.61
C PHE A 13 9.05 16.45 -3.13
N ALA A 14 9.20 16.98 -1.93
CA ALA A 14 10.52 17.17 -1.33
C ALA A 14 11.28 15.85 -1.07
N GLN A 15 10.53 14.76 -0.84
CA GLN A 15 11.01 13.38 -0.71
C GLN A 15 9.92 12.43 -1.22
N THR A 16 10.22 11.16 -1.38
CA THR A 16 9.23 10.15 -1.81
C THR A 16 7.99 10.19 -0.92
N PRO A 17 6.78 10.44 -1.48
CA PRO A 17 5.53 10.48 -0.72
C PRO A 17 5.04 9.06 -0.39
N GLY A 18 4.13 8.93 0.57
CA GLY A 18 3.27 7.76 0.66
C GLY A 18 2.25 7.78 -0.48
N VAL A 19 2.17 6.70 -1.24
CA VAL A 19 1.21 6.52 -2.35
C VAL A 19 0.16 5.51 -1.93
N PHE A 20 -1.11 5.84 -2.18
CA PHE A 20 -2.27 4.99 -1.91
C PHE A 20 -3.15 5.01 -3.15
N ALA A 21 -3.52 3.84 -3.67
CA ALA A 21 -4.24 3.71 -4.91
C ALA A 21 -5.29 2.60 -4.86
N SER A 22 -6.33 2.73 -5.65
CA SER A 22 -7.39 1.73 -5.78
C SER A 22 -7.93 1.67 -7.20
N VAL A 23 -8.42 0.50 -7.61
CA VAL A 23 -9.25 0.36 -8.80
C VAL A 23 -10.60 1.01 -8.52
N ALA A 24 -11.08 1.87 -9.42
CA ALA A 24 -12.26 2.70 -9.24
C ALA A 24 -13.46 2.30 -10.11
N THR A 25 -13.24 1.47 -11.12
CA THR A 25 -14.29 0.97 -12.03
C THR A 25 -14.29 -0.56 -12.04
N GLU A 26 -15.33 -1.16 -12.54
CA GLU A 26 -15.48 -2.60 -12.76
C GLU A 26 -15.94 -2.79 -14.22
N ASN A 27 -15.01 -2.52 -15.15
CA ASN A 27 -15.26 -2.71 -16.58
C ASN A 27 -15.04 -4.17 -17.00
N ASP A 28 -14.23 -4.89 -16.22
CA ASP A 28 -13.99 -6.32 -16.35
C ASP A 28 -14.30 -7.00 -14.99
N PRO A 29 -15.17 -8.03 -14.97
CA PRO A 29 -15.58 -8.66 -13.72
C PRO A 29 -14.52 -9.60 -13.11
N GLN A 30 -13.37 -9.77 -13.73
CA GLN A 30 -12.32 -10.62 -13.17
C GLN A 30 -11.63 -9.92 -11.97
N PRO A 31 -11.41 -10.63 -10.85
CA PRO A 31 -10.68 -10.07 -9.72
C PRO A 31 -9.27 -9.64 -10.09
N VAL A 32 -8.85 -8.48 -9.62
CA VAL A 32 -7.49 -7.99 -9.81
C VAL A 32 -6.95 -7.31 -8.55
N ASN A 33 -5.66 -7.42 -8.36
CA ASN A 33 -4.89 -6.62 -7.42
C ASN A 33 -4.23 -5.45 -8.14
N LEU A 34 -4.23 -4.29 -7.51
CA LEU A 34 -3.48 -3.15 -7.99
C LEU A 34 -2.06 -3.18 -7.41
N ARG A 35 -1.07 -3.28 -8.30
CA ARG A 35 0.35 -3.19 -7.96
C ARG A 35 0.83 -1.76 -8.13
N VAL A 36 1.46 -1.22 -7.10
CA VAL A 36 2.16 0.06 -7.10
C VAL A 36 3.65 -0.22 -6.92
N SER A 37 4.50 0.42 -7.70
CA SER A 37 5.96 0.24 -7.64
C SER A 37 6.72 1.50 -8.05
N ASP A 38 8.04 1.45 -7.93
CA ASP A 38 8.96 2.50 -8.37
C ASP A 38 8.58 3.91 -7.89
N CYS A 39 8.08 3.98 -6.65
CA CYS A 39 7.72 5.25 -6.04
C CYS A 39 8.95 6.13 -5.86
N THR A 40 8.88 7.33 -6.43
CA THR A 40 9.89 8.38 -6.35
C THR A 40 9.24 9.68 -5.91
N ASN A 41 10.02 10.73 -5.75
CA ASN A 41 9.47 12.06 -5.48
C ASN A 41 8.74 12.69 -6.69
N ALA A 42 8.88 12.11 -7.90
CA ALA A 42 8.31 12.64 -9.15
C ALA A 42 7.12 11.82 -9.69
N GLY A 43 6.91 10.60 -9.17
CA GLY A 43 5.85 9.72 -9.66
C GLY A 43 6.00 8.28 -9.18
N PHE A 44 5.19 7.40 -9.71
CA PHE A 44 5.19 5.96 -9.44
C PHE A 44 4.73 5.17 -10.66
N GLN A 45 4.91 3.87 -10.61
CA GLN A 45 4.36 2.96 -11.61
C GLN A 45 3.19 2.16 -11.01
N THR A 46 2.24 1.79 -11.86
CA THR A 46 1.11 0.95 -11.47
C THR A 46 0.82 -0.10 -12.54
N ALA A 47 0.33 -1.25 -12.11
CA ALA A 47 -0.11 -2.33 -12.98
C ALA A 47 -1.24 -3.12 -12.32
N MET A 48 -2.12 -3.69 -13.12
CA MET A 48 -3.11 -4.66 -12.62
C MET A 48 -2.52 -6.07 -12.68
N GLN A 49 -2.77 -6.85 -11.66
CA GLN A 49 -2.34 -8.24 -11.54
C GLN A 49 -3.55 -9.11 -11.22
N SER A 50 -3.88 -10.03 -12.13
CA SER A 50 -4.93 -11.02 -11.91
C SER A 50 -4.54 -11.97 -10.79
N GLU A 51 -5.52 -12.60 -10.15
CA GLU A 51 -5.31 -13.73 -9.25
C GLU A 51 -4.55 -14.85 -9.96
N GLU A 52 -3.77 -15.64 -9.23
CA GLU A 52 -2.91 -16.69 -9.78
C GLU A 52 -3.67 -17.77 -10.55
N ALA A 53 -4.85 -18.16 -10.05
CA ALA A 53 -5.71 -19.15 -10.73
C ALA A 53 -6.46 -18.56 -11.92
N SER A 54 -6.46 -17.23 -12.12
CA SER A 54 -7.18 -16.60 -13.20
C SER A 54 -6.39 -16.61 -14.51
N THR A 55 -7.10 -16.59 -15.63
CA THR A 55 -6.48 -16.39 -16.95
C THR A 55 -5.86 -14.99 -16.98
N PRO A 56 -4.57 -14.85 -17.37
CA PRO A 56 -3.95 -13.55 -17.48
C PRO A 56 -4.71 -12.67 -18.47
N GLY A 57 -5.01 -11.47 -18.08
CA GLY A 57 -5.71 -10.50 -18.89
C GLY A 57 -6.84 -9.84 -18.14
N HIS A 58 -6.81 -8.52 -18.04
CA HIS A 58 -7.86 -7.72 -17.43
C HIS A 58 -8.14 -6.51 -18.32
N GLY A 59 -9.41 -6.12 -18.42
CA GLY A 59 -9.82 -4.93 -19.15
C GLY A 59 -9.25 -3.64 -18.55
N VAL A 60 -9.39 -2.54 -19.27
CA VAL A 60 -8.90 -1.23 -18.79
C VAL A 60 -9.81 -0.71 -17.70
N GLU A 61 -9.25 -0.36 -16.57
CA GLU A 61 -9.93 0.23 -15.43
C GLU A 61 -9.45 1.66 -15.15
N ARG A 62 -10.30 2.43 -14.50
CA ARG A 62 -9.89 3.72 -13.93
C ARG A 62 -9.29 3.50 -12.56
N LEU A 63 -8.20 4.17 -12.29
CA LEU A 63 -7.56 4.17 -10.97
C LEU A 63 -7.80 5.50 -10.26
N ASN A 64 -8.04 5.44 -8.95
CA ASN A 64 -7.94 6.59 -8.06
C ASN A 64 -6.65 6.45 -7.25
N TRP A 65 -5.98 7.56 -7.02
CA TRP A 65 -4.78 7.58 -6.19
C TRP A 65 -4.65 8.90 -5.42
N VAL A 66 -3.92 8.84 -4.33
CA VAL A 66 -3.47 9.99 -3.56
C VAL A 66 -2.00 9.79 -3.19
N ALA A 67 -1.22 10.85 -3.31
CA ALA A 67 0.16 10.91 -2.84
C ALA A 67 0.27 11.98 -1.74
N ILE A 68 0.83 11.59 -0.59
CA ILE A 68 0.91 12.45 0.59
C ILE A 68 2.38 12.54 1.01
N GLN A 69 2.88 13.77 1.23
CA GLN A 69 4.25 14.01 1.68
C GLN A 69 4.57 13.15 2.91
N SER A 70 5.65 12.36 2.84
CA SER A 70 6.13 11.59 4.00
C SER A 70 6.56 12.52 5.13
N GLY A 71 6.28 12.11 6.35
CA GLY A 71 6.55 12.87 7.57
C GLY A 71 5.42 12.76 8.59
N GLY A 72 5.44 13.62 9.58
CA GLY A 72 4.40 13.74 10.60
C GLY A 72 4.08 15.19 10.89
N GLY A 73 2.87 15.44 11.36
CA GLY A 73 2.42 16.78 11.72
C GLY A 73 1.10 16.77 12.46
N THR A 74 0.73 17.93 12.97
CA THR A 74 -0.56 18.17 13.61
C THR A 74 -1.35 19.13 12.73
N THR A 75 -2.58 18.80 12.44
CA THR A 75 -3.52 19.65 11.71
C THR A 75 -4.03 20.80 12.57
N SER A 76 -4.70 21.78 11.97
CA SER A 76 -5.23 22.96 12.69
C SER A 76 -6.32 22.60 13.72
N ASP A 77 -6.98 21.46 13.57
CA ASP A 77 -7.97 20.95 14.52
C ASP A 77 -7.35 20.08 15.63
N GLY A 78 -6.03 19.91 15.64
CA GLY A 78 -5.29 19.16 16.65
C GLY A 78 -5.09 17.68 16.34
N SER A 79 -5.60 17.16 15.21
CA SER A 79 -5.37 15.78 14.78
C SER A 79 -3.93 15.54 14.39
N THR A 80 -3.39 14.39 14.74
CA THR A 80 -2.04 13.99 14.36
C THR A 80 -2.07 13.12 13.11
N ILE A 81 -1.24 13.45 12.13
CA ILE A 81 -1.08 12.68 10.90
C ILE A 81 0.38 12.21 10.80
N ARG A 82 0.57 10.99 10.34
CA ARG A 82 1.88 10.43 10.04
C ARG A 82 1.83 9.61 8.75
N VAL A 83 2.78 9.88 7.84
CA VAL A 83 2.98 9.13 6.59
C VAL A 83 4.42 8.65 6.51
N PHE A 84 4.63 7.37 6.28
CA PHE A 84 5.97 6.78 6.24
C PHE A 84 6.00 5.50 5.42
N GLU A 85 7.20 5.05 5.06
CA GLU A 85 7.46 3.74 4.45
C GLU A 85 7.96 2.75 5.49
N SER A 86 7.56 1.50 5.38
CA SER A 86 8.06 0.38 6.18
C SER A 86 8.37 -0.82 5.27
N SER A 87 9.15 -1.77 5.77
CA SER A 87 9.43 -3.04 5.07
C SER A 87 8.72 -4.17 5.81
N VAL A 88 7.86 -4.91 5.12
CA VAL A 88 6.96 -5.92 5.69
C VAL A 88 6.97 -7.17 4.81
N ASN A 89 6.92 -8.34 5.42
CA ASN A 89 6.77 -9.63 4.73
C ASN A 89 5.58 -10.42 5.30
N SER A 90 5.49 -11.70 5.02
CA SER A 90 4.47 -12.61 5.56
C SER A 90 4.55 -12.87 7.07
N THR A 91 5.57 -12.36 7.75
CA THR A 91 5.68 -12.40 9.22
C THR A 91 5.16 -11.11 9.83
N LEU A 92 4.34 -11.21 10.89
CA LEU A 92 3.79 -10.04 11.57
C LEU A 92 4.91 -9.08 12.03
N THR A 93 4.96 -7.90 11.45
CA THR A 93 5.96 -6.88 11.69
C THR A 93 5.36 -5.76 12.54
N PRO A 94 5.82 -5.55 13.80
CA PRO A 94 5.35 -4.42 14.61
C PRO A 94 5.95 -3.11 14.09
N VAL A 95 5.09 -2.15 13.79
CA VAL A 95 5.45 -0.82 13.29
C VAL A 95 5.05 0.23 14.34
N PRO A 96 5.98 1.08 14.81
CA PRO A 96 5.67 2.08 15.82
C PRO A 96 4.70 3.14 15.32
N LEU A 97 3.67 3.48 16.12
CA LEU A 97 2.72 4.56 15.81
C LEU A 97 3.38 5.94 15.80
N GLY A 98 4.42 6.14 16.61
CA GLY A 98 5.03 7.44 16.87
C GLY A 98 4.41 8.13 18.10
N GLU A 99 5.12 9.13 18.63
CA GLU A 99 4.76 9.71 19.94
C GLU A 99 3.36 10.37 19.94
N GLY A 100 3.01 11.11 18.90
CA GLY A 100 1.72 11.81 18.80
C GLY A 100 0.49 10.91 18.70
N LEU A 101 0.68 9.63 18.37
CA LEU A 101 -0.40 8.64 18.18
C LEU A 101 -0.42 7.55 19.26
N ARG A 102 0.50 7.61 20.22
CA ARG A 102 0.54 6.64 21.33
C ARG A 102 -0.70 6.71 22.20
N GLY A 103 -1.26 5.56 22.51
CA GLY A 103 -2.50 5.46 23.31
C GLY A 103 -3.76 5.85 22.55
N ARG A 104 -3.67 6.10 21.26
CA ARG A 104 -4.78 6.40 20.37
C ARG A 104 -5.05 5.21 19.44
N PHE A 105 -6.22 5.20 18.83
CA PHE A 105 -6.59 4.20 17.82
C PHE A 105 -6.73 4.91 16.47
N PRO A 106 -5.60 5.16 15.77
CA PRO A 106 -5.63 5.93 14.55
C PRO A 106 -6.36 5.19 13.42
N THR A 107 -6.91 5.97 12.51
CA THR A 107 -7.25 5.46 11.17
C THR A 107 -5.96 5.03 10.47
N VAL A 108 -5.97 3.85 9.86
CA VAL A 108 -4.83 3.28 9.17
C VAL A 108 -5.17 3.05 7.72
N LEU A 109 -4.36 3.59 6.81
CA LEU A 109 -4.32 3.19 5.41
C LEU A 109 -2.94 2.61 5.11
N GLY A 110 -2.90 1.61 4.25
CA GLY A 110 -1.66 1.00 3.82
C GLY A 110 -1.71 0.57 2.36
N GLN A 111 -0.57 0.63 1.70
CA GLN A 111 -0.39 0.21 0.32
C GLN A 111 0.96 -0.46 0.15
N VAL A 112 0.99 -1.64 -0.48
CA VAL A 112 2.24 -2.22 -0.95
C VAL A 112 2.73 -1.40 -2.14
N VAL A 113 3.99 -0.91 -2.07
CA VAL A 113 4.57 0.04 -3.04
C VAL A 113 5.87 -0.48 -3.67
N SER A 114 6.05 -1.79 -3.67
CA SER A 114 7.11 -2.49 -4.40
C SER A 114 6.58 -3.79 -5.01
N VAL A 115 7.37 -4.42 -5.85
CA VAL A 115 7.10 -5.74 -6.46
C VAL A 115 8.37 -6.55 -6.36
N VAL A 116 8.61 -7.20 -5.22
CA VAL A 116 9.76 -8.07 -4.98
C VAL A 116 9.39 -9.52 -5.25
N GLY A 117 8.24 -9.96 -4.79
CA GLY A 117 7.63 -11.24 -5.15
C GLY A 117 6.82 -11.16 -6.45
N GLY A 118 6.63 -12.31 -7.11
CA GLY A 118 5.83 -12.43 -8.35
C GLY A 118 4.33 -12.52 -8.11
N ASP A 119 3.93 -12.98 -6.94
CA ASP A 119 2.55 -13.33 -6.63
C ASP A 119 1.75 -12.12 -6.14
N PRO A 120 0.41 -12.11 -6.37
CA PRO A 120 -0.44 -11.04 -5.88
C PRO A 120 -0.43 -10.99 -4.35
N VAL A 121 -0.30 -9.80 -3.78
CA VAL A 121 -0.23 -9.61 -2.32
C VAL A 121 -1.10 -8.46 -1.86
N GLU A 122 -1.56 -8.59 -0.61
CA GLU A 122 -2.28 -7.53 0.10
C GLU A 122 -1.62 -7.22 1.45
N LEU A 123 -1.72 -5.96 1.87
CA LEU A 123 -1.31 -5.54 3.20
C LEU A 123 -2.47 -5.72 4.18
N ARG A 124 -2.20 -6.40 5.30
CA ARG A 124 -3.14 -6.57 6.40
C ARG A 124 -2.64 -5.92 7.68
N PHE A 125 -3.56 -5.47 8.51
CA PHE A 125 -3.27 -4.96 9.85
C PHE A 125 -3.69 -5.98 10.89
N ARG A 126 -2.85 -6.15 11.89
CA ARG A 126 -3.15 -6.97 13.08
C ARG A 126 -2.58 -6.29 14.31
N ASP A 127 -3.09 -6.64 15.48
CA ASP A 127 -2.51 -6.25 16.77
C ASP A 127 -2.27 -4.74 16.92
N LEU A 128 -3.31 -3.91 16.71
CA LEU A 128 -3.22 -2.50 17.05
C LEU A 128 -3.08 -2.35 18.59
N ARG A 129 -1.94 -1.84 19.01
CA ARG A 129 -1.56 -1.63 20.41
C ARG A 129 -1.42 -0.14 20.72
N ALA A 130 -1.18 0.17 21.99
CA ALA A 130 -1.01 1.56 22.42
C ALA A 130 0.16 2.30 21.75
N ASP A 131 1.17 1.60 21.27
CA ASP A 131 2.42 2.16 20.73
C ASP A 131 2.80 1.64 19.34
N SER A 132 2.12 0.61 18.84
CA SER A 132 2.49 -0.06 17.61
C SER A 132 1.28 -0.68 16.90
N ILE A 133 1.43 -0.91 15.60
CA ILE A 133 0.50 -1.70 14.79
C ILE A 133 1.27 -2.85 14.13
N GLY A 134 0.70 -4.05 14.16
CA GLY A 134 1.24 -5.19 13.43
C GLY A 134 0.81 -5.15 11.96
N LEU A 135 1.78 -5.18 11.06
CA LEU A 135 1.58 -5.29 9.62
C LEU A 135 2.05 -6.64 9.12
N VAL A 136 1.38 -7.17 8.11
CA VAL A 136 1.74 -8.41 7.43
C VAL A 136 1.34 -8.30 5.95
N VAL A 137 2.17 -8.82 5.06
CA VAL A 137 1.83 -9.01 3.65
C VAL A 137 1.34 -10.45 3.50
N GLU A 138 0.16 -10.61 2.94
CA GLU A 138 -0.44 -11.93 2.67
C GLU A 138 -0.52 -12.15 1.16
N GLU A 139 -0.05 -13.32 0.70
CA GLU A 139 -0.22 -13.76 -0.68
C GLU A 139 -1.64 -14.17 -0.98
N GLU A 140 -2.03 -13.99 -2.22
CA GLU A 140 -3.26 -14.51 -2.78
C GLU A 140 -3.14 -16.04 -2.92
N GLN A 141 -4.19 -16.79 -2.59
CA GLN A 141 -4.16 -18.26 -2.44
C GLN A 141 -5.13 -18.98 -3.39
N SER A 142 -5.50 -18.38 -4.51
CA SER A 142 -6.45 -19.04 -5.41
C SER A 142 -5.88 -20.26 -6.11
N ARG A 143 -4.57 -20.33 -6.29
CA ARG A 143 -3.86 -21.43 -6.96
C ARG A 143 -3.28 -22.45 -6.01
N ASP A 144 -2.65 -22.00 -4.93
CA ASP A 144 -1.99 -22.84 -3.96
C ASP A 144 -2.08 -22.26 -2.54
N PRO A 145 -1.73 -23.05 -1.49
CA PRO A 145 -1.82 -22.60 -0.11
C PRO A 145 -0.56 -21.84 0.38
N GLU A 146 0.31 -21.39 -0.51
CA GLU A 146 1.49 -20.63 -0.12
C GLU A 146 1.10 -19.30 0.54
N VAL A 147 1.82 -18.94 1.60
CA VAL A 147 1.61 -17.68 2.35
C VAL A 147 2.92 -16.93 2.56
N GLY A 148 4.02 -17.52 2.09
CA GLY A 148 5.37 -17.02 2.31
C GLY A 148 5.74 -15.95 1.30
N HIS A 149 5.83 -14.68 1.71
CA HIS A 149 6.21 -13.59 0.81
C HIS A 149 7.49 -12.90 1.24
N ALA A 150 8.26 -12.45 0.26
CA ALA A 150 9.46 -11.63 0.46
C ALA A 150 9.13 -10.28 1.11
N PHE A 151 10.15 -9.56 1.56
CA PHE A 151 9.97 -8.20 2.08
C PHE A 151 9.55 -7.24 0.97
N GLU A 152 8.38 -6.64 1.14
CA GLU A 152 7.87 -5.55 0.31
C GLU A 152 7.98 -4.23 1.06
N LYS A 153 8.11 -3.14 0.31
CA LYS A 153 7.91 -1.79 0.84
C LYS A 153 6.43 -1.48 0.92
N VAL A 154 6.03 -0.87 2.00
CA VAL A 154 4.65 -0.45 2.23
C VAL A 154 4.58 1.02 2.63
N SER A 155 3.70 1.77 1.98
CA SER A 155 3.31 3.10 2.45
C SER A 155 2.28 2.95 3.56
N VAL A 156 2.44 3.69 4.65
CA VAL A 156 1.52 3.69 5.80
C VAL A 156 1.10 5.13 6.10
N PHE A 157 -0.20 5.33 6.21
CA PHE A 157 -0.82 6.57 6.70
C PHE A 157 -1.54 6.27 8.00
N LEU A 158 -1.27 7.09 9.00
CA LEU A 158 -1.93 7.07 10.31
C LEU A 158 -2.53 8.44 10.58
N ALA A 159 -3.77 8.49 11.07
CA ALA A 159 -4.44 9.71 11.52
C ALA A 159 -5.38 9.43 12.68
N ASP A 160 -5.44 10.31 13.67
CA ASP A 160 -6.40 10.26 14.77
C ASP A 160 -7.48 11.34 14.67
#